data_f0c3714779fc0e2d5d02fc975ecc6231
#
_entry.id   f0c3714779fc0e2d5d02fc975ecc6231
#
_cell.length_a   1.000
_cell.length_b   1.000
_cell.length_c   1.000
_cell.angle_alpha   90.00
_cell.angle_beta   90.00
_cell.angle_gamma   90.00
#
_symmetry.space_group_name_H-M   'P 1'
#
loop_
_entity.id
_entity.type
_entity.pdbx_description
1 polymer ?
#
loop_
_entity_poly.entity_id
_entity_poly.type
_entity_poly.pdbx_seq_one_letter_code
_entity_poly.pdbx_strand_id
1 'polypeptide(L)'
;MKTLVISDSHGNIANIKHVMGFAKEIKAKAVIHCGDWDNVESVEEVLSFKIPLYAILGNADIDHDVEEVLRFNAKGFDSDFLKFEIDGRKIGIIHNAKDLQLKSPGVDIVFSGDWHSKDETMINFTKFIRPGALINGINFAVYETINNTVEFFEDE
;
A
#
# COMPACT_ATOMS: atom_id res chain seq x y z
N MET A 1 -14.02 -1.90 -8.19
CA MET A 1 -12.68 -1.67 -8.75
C MET A 1 -11.65 -2.36 -7.84
N LYS A 2 -10.77 -3.16 -8.43
CA LYS A 2 -9.74 -3.88 -7.69
C LYS A 2 -8.48 -3.04 -7.52
N THR A 3 -7.94 -3.02 -6.33
CA THR A 3 -6.72 -2.30 -5.96
C THR A 3 -5.76 -3.27 -5.28
N LEU A 4 -4.53 -3.34 -5.78
CA LEU A 4 -3.47 -4.11 -5.14
C LEU A 4 -2.94 -3.33 -3.94
N VAL A 5 -2.80 -3.99 -2.79
CA VAL A 5 -2.27 -3.37 -1.57
C VAL A 5 -1.03 -4.15 -1.14
N ILE A 6 0.10 -3.45 -1.09
CA ILE A 6 1.41 -4.02 -0.71
C ILE A 6 2.11 -3.11 0.29
N SER A 7 3.11 -3.65 0.96
CA SER A 7 3.91 -2.89 1.94
C SER A 7 5.24 -3.57 2.21
N ASP A 8 6.16 -2.81 2.78
CA ASP A 8 7.41 -3.31 3.36
C ASP A 8 8.15 -4.23 2.38
N SER A 9 8.37 -3.72 1.17
CA SER A 9 9.08 -4.45 0.13
C SER A 9 10.60 -4.48 0.37
N HIS A 10 11.14 -3.49 1.08
CA HIS A 10 12.55 -3.44 1.49
C HIS A 10 13.52 -3.83 0.38
N GLY A 11 13.32 -3.29 -0.81
CA GLY A 11 14.21 -3.52 -1.93
C GLY A 11 14.07 -4.87 -2.61
N ASN A 12 13.08 -5.69 -2.25
CA ASN A 12 12.88 -7.00 -2.86
C ASN A 12 12.19 -6.88 -4.22
N ILE A 13 12.98 -6.61 -5.26
CA ILE A 13 12.48 -6.38 -6.62
C ILE A 13 11.77 -7.62 -7.17
N ALA A 14 12.27 -8.81 -6.89
CA ALA A 14 11.66 -10.05 -7.38
C ALA A 14 10.21 -10.21 -6.86
N ASN A 15 10.00 -9.94 -5.58
CA ASN A 15 8.66 -10.03 -4.99
C ASN A 15 7.73 -8.93 -5.50
N ILE A 16 8.27 -7.71 -5.69
CA ILE A 16 7.51 -6.61 -6.30
C ILE A 16 7.06 -7.01 -7.72
N LYS A 17 7.97 -7.52 -8.51
CA LYS A 17 7.67 -7.95 -9.89
C LYS A 17 6.58 -9.02 -9.91
N HIS A 18 6.65 -9.97 -8.99
CA HIS A 18 5.65 -11.05 -8.88
C HIS A 18 4.25 -10.50 -8.61
N VAL A 19 4.11 -9.65 -7.58
CA VAL A 19 2.79 -9.12 -7.19
C VAL A 19 2.26 -8.13 -8.22
N MET A 20 3.12 -7.37 -8.88
CA MET A 20 2.69 -6.46 -9.94
C MET A 20 2.23 -7.23 -11.17
N GLY A 21 2.83 -8.39 -11.46
CA GLY A 21 2.33 -9.29 -12.52
C GLY A 21 0.92 -9.79 -12.20
N PHE A 22 0.68 -10.17 -10.96
CA PHE A 22 -0.66 -10.55 -10.49
C PHE A 22 -1.65 -9.36 -10.62
N ALA A 23 -1.22 -8.15 -10.25
CA ALA A 23 -2.05 -6.96 -10.40
C ALA A 23 -2.50 -6.77 -11.86
N LYS A 24 -1.61 -7.02 -12.81
CA LYS A 24 -1.95 -6.97 -14.23
C LYS A 24 -2.97 -8.04 -14.62
N GLU A 25 -2.79 -9.26 -14.16
CA GLU A 25 -3.71 -10.37 -14.45
C GLU A 25 -5.14 -10.08 -13.98
N ILE A 26 -5.28 -9.53 -12.77
CA ILE A 26 -6.60 -9.21 -12.23
C ILE A 26 -7.14 -7.86 -12.72
N LYS A 27 -6.39 -7.18 -13.58
CA LYS A 27 -6.74 -5.85 -14.11
C LYS A 27 -6.95 -4.81 -13.00
N ALA A 28 -6.06 -4.80 -12.03
CA ALA A 28 -6.11 -3.82 -10.95
C ALA A 28 -6.02 -2.40 -11.53
N LYS A 29 -6.81 -1.50 -10.97
CA LYS A 29 -6.90 -0.11 -11.43
C LYS A 29 -6.05 0.83 -10.60
N ALA A 30 -5.53 0.36 -9.49
CA ALA A 30 -4.65 1.13 -8.62
C ALA A 30 -3.75 0.20 -7.82
N VAL A 31 -2.63 0.74 -7.36
CA VAL A 31 -1.70 0.08 -6.43
C VAL A 31 -1.53 1.00 -5.24
N ILE A 32 -1.58 0.43 -4.04
CA ILE A 32 -1.29 1.11 -2.78
C ILE A 32 -0.03 0.49 -2.19
N HIS A 33 0.95 1.30 -1.82
CA HIS A 33 2.15 0.85 -1.11
C HIS A 33 2.28 1.62 0.20
N CYS A 34 2.37 0.90 1.29
CA CYS A 34 2.31 1.46 2.65
C CYS A 34 3.69 1.77 3.26
N GLY A 35 4.71 1.99 2.43
CA GLY A 35 6.03 2.42 2.89
C GLY A 35 7.05 1.31 3.07
N ASP A 36 8.28 1.71 3.36
CA ASP A 36 9.48 0.87 3.43
C ASP A 36 9.85 0.28 2.07
N TRP A 37 10.15 1.19 1.16
CA TRP A 37 10.64 0.90 -0.20
C TRP A 37 12.13 0.53 -0.21
N ASP A 38 12.92 1.19 0.60
CA ASP A 38 14.36 1.15 0.77
C ASP A 38 15.17 1.78 -0.37
N ASN A 39 14.75 1.65 -1.63
CA ASN A 39 15.51 2.18 -2.75
C ASN A 39 14.62 2.63 -3.91
N VAL A 40 15.21 3.41 -4.81
CA VAL A 40 14.54 3.94 -6.00
C VAL A 40 14.15 2.83 -6.97
N GLU A 41 14.95 1.80 -7.07
CA GLU A 41 14.70 0.67 -7.97
C GLU A 41 13.35 0.00 -7.66
N SER A 42 12.99 -0.09 -6.38
CA SER A 42 11.70 -0.61 -5.95
C SER A 42 10.54 0.23 -6.48
N VAL A 43 10.67 1.55 -6.39
CA VAL A 43 9.66 2.48 -6.90
C VAL A 43 9.54 2.37 -8.42
N GLU A 44 10.67 2.36 -9.12
CA GLU A 44 10.70 2.26 -10.58
C GLU A 44 10.08 0.95 -11.07
N GLU A 45 10.31 -0.15 -10.36
CA GLU A 45 9.69 -1.44 -10.71
C GLU A 45 8.17 -1.37 -10.66
N VAL A 46 7.61 -0.79 -9.60
CA VAL A 46 6.16 -0.61 -9.49
C VAL A 46 5.66 0.31 -10.61
N LEU A 47 6.31 1.43 -10.82
CA LEU A 47 5.91 2.42 -11.84
C LEU A 47 5.95 1.85 -13.26
N SER A 48 6.85 0.89 -13.53
CA SER A 48 7.02 0.30 -14.86
C SER A 48 5.75 -0.42 -15.34
N PHE A 49 4.88 -0.85 -14.46
CA PHE A 49 3.63 -1.52 -14.81
C PHE A 49 2.53 -0.56 -15.25
N LYS A 50 2.73 0.75 -15.06
CA LYS A 50 1.81 1.82 -15.51
C LYS A 50 0.41 1.70 -14.92
N ILE A 51 0.30 1.25 -13.69
CA ILE A 51 -0.92 1.26 -12.91
C ILE A 51 -0.82 2.43 -11.92
N PRO A 52 -1.86 3.26 -11.79
CA PRO A 52 -1.81 4.40 -10.86
C PRO A 52 -1.39 3.98 -9.45
N LEU A 53 -0.38 4.66 -8.90
CA LEU A 53 0.21 4.36 -7.60
C LEU A 53 -0.17 5.41 -6.57
N TYR A 54 -0.61 4.95 -5.40
CA TYR A 54 -0.81 5.76 -4.19
C TYR A 54 0.16 5.27 -3.14
N ALA A 55 0.99 6.15 -2.61
CA ALA A 55 2.11 5.73 -1.78
C ALA A 55 2.44 6.72 -0.68
N ILE A 56 3.10 6.20 0.34
CA ILE A 56 3.70 6.98 1.43
C ILE A 56 5.12 6.47 1.68
N LEU A 57 5.84 7.12 2.57
CA LEU A 57 7.13 6.65 3.05
C LEU A 57 6.97 5.86 4.35
N GLY A 58 7.88 4.93 4.59
CA GLY A 58 8.02 4.23 5.86
C GLY A 58 9.24 4.73 6.63
N ASN A 59 9.47 4.18 7.81
CA ASN A 59 10.57 4.58 8.67
C ASN A 59 11.96 4.19 8.10
N ALA A 60 12.01 3.23 7.18
CA ALA A 60 13.26 2.85 6.51
C ALA A 60 13.53 3.67 5.24
N ASP A 61 12.62 4.55 4.83
CA ASP A 61 12.75 5.34 3.61
C ASP A 61 13.47 6.66 3.88
N ILE A 62 14.77 6.56 4.14
CA ILE A 62 15.63 7.71 4.46
C ILE A 62 16.30 8.30 3.22
N ASP A 63 16.22 7.63 2.08
CA ASP A 63 16.80 8.10 0.82
C ASP A 63 15.87 9.15 0.19
N HIS A 64 16.36 10.39 0.05
CA HIS A 64 15.59 11.48 -0.54
C HIS A 64 15.19 11.23 -1.99
N ASP A 65 15.92 10.40 -2.71
CA ASP A 65 15.61 10.07 -4.10
C ASP A 65 14.32 9.24 -4.18
N VAL A 66 14.04 8.38 -3.19
CA VAL A 66 12.78 7.64 -3.11
C VAL A 66 11.61 8.61 -3.02
N GLU A 67 11.70 9.56 -2.11
CA GLU A 67 10.65 10.58 -1.94
C GLU A 67 10.44 11.39 -3.23
N GLU A 68 11.53 11.81 -3.86
CA GLU A 68 11.47 12.62 -5.07
C GLU A 68 10.80 11.88 -6.22
N VAL A 69 11.18 10.63 -6.46
CA VAL A 69 10.59 9.82 -7.53
C VAL A 69 9.09 9.58 -7.28
N LEU A 70 8.70 9.29 -6.04
CA LEU A 70 7.29 9.11 -5.68
C LEU A 70 6.51 10.40 -5.87
N ARG A 71 7.05 11.53 -5.41
CA ARG A 71 6.36 12.81 -5.48
C ARG A 71 6.08 13.24 -6.93
N PHE A 72 6.99 12.94 -7.85
CA PHE A 72 6.84 13.31 -9.26
C PHE A 72 6.04 12.32 -10.09
N ASN A 73 5.94 11.05 -9.67
CA ASN A 73 5.40 9.99 -10.53
C ASN A 73 4.16 9.28 -9.96
N ALA A 74 3.94 9.27 -8.65
CA ALA A 74 2.76 8.65 -8.05
C ALA A 74 1.52 9.50 -8.33
N LYS A 75 0.38 8.86 -8.46
CA LYS A 75 -0.90 9.55 -8.58
C LYS A 75 -1.26 10.27 -7.29
N GLY A 76 -0.96 9.66 -6.14
CA GLY A 76 -1.10 10.26 -4.83
C GLY A 76 0.12 9.93 -3.98
N PHE A 77 0.63 10.93 -3.28
CA PHE A 77 1.78 10.75 -2.43
C PHE A 77 1.74 11.71 -1.24
N ASP A 78 2.11 11.21 -0.09
CA ASP A 78 2.43 12.00 1.11
C ASP A 78 3.55 11.27 1.85
N SER A 79 4.38 12.02 2.57
CA SER A 79 5.48 11.40 3.32
C SER A 79 5.01 10.63 4.55
N ASP A 80 3.83 10.92 5.08
CA ASP A 80 3.34 10.39 6.36
C ASP A 80 1.95 9.77 6.25
N PHE A 81 0.93 10.55 5.96
CA PHE A 81 -0.45 10.09 5.90
C PHE A 81 -1.13 10.63 4.66
N LEU A 82 -1.52 9.73 3.76
CA LEU A 82 -2.22 10.09 2.52
C LEU A 82 -3.71 9.74 2.64
N LYS A 83 -4.55 10.73 2.37
CA LYS A 83 -6.00 10.53 2.25
C LYS A 83 -6.42 10.77 0.81
N PHE A 84 -7.23 9.89 0.26
CA PHE A 84 -7.76 10.03 -1.11
C PHE A 84 -9.06 9.26 -1.25
N GLU A 85 -9.70 9.39 -2.42
CA GLU A 85 -11.00 8.78 -2.67
C GLU A 85 -10.97 8.02 -3.98
N ILE A 86 -11.48 6.80 -3.98
CA ILE A 86 -11.70 5.97 -5.17
C ILE A 86 -13.10 5.39 -5.09
N ASP A 87 -13.88 5.55 -6.14
CA ASP A 87 -15.26 5.04 -6.25
C ASP A 87 -16.14 5.41 -5.05
N GLY A 88 -15.97 6.63 -4.53
CA GLY A 88 -16.69 7.10 -3.36
C GLY A 88 -16.17 6.58 -2.03
N ARG A 89 -15.17 5.69 -2.02
CA ARG A 89 -14.53 5.22 -0.80
C ARG A 89 -13.42 6.17 -0.36
N LYS A 90 -13.47 6.58 0.89
CA LYS A 90 -12.43 7.40 1.50
C LYS A 90 -11.37 6.49 2.08
N ILE A 91 -10.15 6.63 1.57
CA ILE A 91 -9.03 5.73 1.87
C ILE A 91 -7.92 6.53 2.52
N GLY A 92 -7.32 5.96 3.57
CA GLY A 92 -6.12 6.49 4.18
C GLY A 92 -4.97 5.50 4.09
N ILE A 93 -3.75 6.00 3.91
CA ILE A 93 -2.53 5.20 3.95
C ILE A 93 -1.58 5.83 4.96
N ILE A 94 -1.08 5.03 5.88
CA ILE A 94 -0.07 5.42 6.87
C ILE A 94 0.84 4.22 7.12
N HIS A 95 2.12 4.47 7.40
CA HIS A 95 3.04 3.33 7.61
C HIS A 95 2.72 2.59 8.91
N ASN A 96 2.51 3.29 10.01
CA ASN A 96 2.12 2.69 11.28
C ASN A 96 0.82 3.33 11.77
N ALA A 97 -0.24 2.53 11.89
CA ALA A 97 -1.58 3.00 12.22
C ALA A 97 -1.86 3.08 13.73
N LYS A 98 -0.89 2.75 14.58
CA LYS A 98 -1.09 2.64 16.03
C LYS A 98 -1.75 3.87 16.65
N ASP A 99 -1.24 5.06 16.35
CA ASP A 99 -1.80 6.30 16.89
C ASP A 99 -3.12 6.66 16.23
N LEU A 100 -3.29 6.30 14.98
CA LEU A 100 -4.49 6.62 14.21
C LEU A 100 -5.70 5.82 14.67
N GLN A 101 -5.49 4.61 15.19
CA GLN A 101 -6.57 3.75 15.71
C GLN A 101 -7.29 4.37 16.90
N LEU A 102 -6.64 5.25 17.64
CA LEU A 102 -7.22 5.95 18.79
C LEU A 102 -7.99 7.22 18.37
N LYS A 103 -7.94 7.58 17.09
CA LYS A 103 -8.58 8.77 16.55
C LYS A 103 -9.60 8.36 15.49
N SER A 104 -10.54 9.24 15.19
CA SER A 104 -11.46 9.04 14.08
C SER A 104 -10.83 9.68 12.83
N PRO A 105 -10.20 8.89 11.92
CA PRO A 105 -9.47 9.49 10.81
C PRO A 105 -10.35 10.04 9.69
N GLY A 106 -11.68 9.81 9.76
CA GLY A 106 -12.61 10.32 8.76
C GLY A 106 -12.52 9.59 7.42
N VAL A 107 -12.12 8.33 7.42
CA VAL A 107 -12.04 7.50 6.22
C VAL A 107 -12.74 6.16 6.45
N ASP A 108 -13.09 5.48 5.36
CA ASP A 108 -13.76 4.16 5.42
C ASP A 108 -12.76 3.05 5.74
N ILE A 109 -11.53 3.19 5.26
CA ILE A 109 -10.49 2.16 5.39
C ILE A 109 -9.12 2.80 5.47
N VAL A 110 -8.25 2.24 6.30
CA VAL A 110 -6.85 2.63 6.44
C VAL A 110 -5.97 1.42 6.13
N PHE A 111 -5.02 1.60 5.22
CA PHE A 111 -3.98 0.61 4.94
C PHE A 111 -2.68 1.02 5.60
N SER A 112 -1.99 0.07 6.21
CA SER A 112 -0.74 0.33 6.91
C SER A 112 0.25 -0.83 6.75
N GLY A 113 1.49 -0.60 7.14
CA GLY A 113 2.57 -1.57 7.12
C GLY A 113 3.28 -1.65 8.46
N ASP A 114 4.63 -1.60 8.43
CA ASP A 114 5.56 -1.61 9.55
C ASP A 114 5.65 -2.96 10.27
N TRP A 115 4.54 -3.50 10.72
CA TRP A 115 4.44 -4.85 11.27
C TRP A 115 4.24 -5.81 10.10
N HIS A 116 5.15 -6.73 9.88
CA HIS A 116 5.19 -7.56 8.68
C HIS A 116 4.11 -8.66 8.62
N SER A 117 3.17 -8.67 9.54
CA SER A 117 2.05 -9.60 9.57
C SER A 117 0.76 -8.97 9.03
N LYS A 118 -0.07 -9.78 8.38
CA LYS A 118 -1.39 -9.32 7.94
C LYS A 118 -2.33 -9.11 9.13
N ASP A 119 -3.24 -8.17 9.01
CA ASP A 119 -4.25 -7.90 10.02
C ASP A 119 -5.48 -7.21 9.42
N GLU A 120 -6.62 -7.47 9.98
CA GLU A 120 -7.87 -6.77 9.65
C GLU A 120 -8.64 -6.52 10.95
N THR A 121 -8.88 -5.24 11.25
CA THR A 121 -9.56 -4.81 12.47
C THR A 121 -10.54 -3.68 12.13
N MET A 122 -11.70 -3.67 12.77
CA MET A 122 -12.70 -2.60 12.63
C MET A 122 -12.73 -1.80 13.92
N ILE A 123 -12.52 -0.48 13.83
CA ILE A 123 -12.57 0.44 14.97
C ILE A 123 -13.40 1.66 14.57
N ASN A 124 -14.49 1.94 15.28
CA ASN A 124 -15.35 3.11 15.05
C ASN A 124 -15.75 3.29 13.57
N PHE A 125 -16.20 2.20 12.94
CA PHE A 125 -16.64 2.15 11.54
C PHE A 125 -15.53 2.33 10.50
N THR A 126 -14.26 2.33 10.91
CA THR A 126 -13.12 2.35 10.00
C THR A 126 -12.43 0.99 10.01
N LYS A 127 -12.19 0.42 8.84
CA LYS A 127 -11.38 -0.79 8.71
C LYS A 127 -9.89 -0.42 8.74
N PHE A 128 -9.12 -1.18 9.50
CA PHE A 128 -7.65 -1.05 9.54
C PHE A 128 -7.04 -2.33 9.00
N ILE A 129 -6.28 -2.23 7.93
CA ILE A 129 -5.75 -3.36 7.17
C ILE A 129 -4.24 -3.27 7.07
N ARG A 130 -3.55 -4.37 7.42
CA ARG A 130 -2.14 -4.58 7.06
C ARG A 130 -2.08 -5.73 6.05
N PRO A 131 -1.51 -5.53 4.86
CA PRO A 131 -1.49 -6.58 3.83
C PRO A 131 -0.44 -7.68 4.09
N GLY A 132 0.47 -7.49 5.02
CA GLY A 132 1.67 -8.28 5.17
C GLY A 132 2.84 -7.60 4.47
N ALA A 133 3.99 -8.27 4.41
CA ALA A 133 5.22 -7.69 3.86
C ALA A 133 5.74 -8.47 2.67
N LEU A 134 6.47 -7.78 1.80
CA LEU A 134 7.12 -8.39 0.63
C LEU A 134 8.60 -8.67 0.84
N ILE A 135 9.16 -8.30 2.00
CA ILE A 135 10.60 -8.44 2.24
C ILE A 135 11.07 -9.92 2.19
N ASN A 136 10.36 -10.82 2.86
CA ASN A 136 10.76 -12.22 3.00
C ASN A 136 9.71 -13.21 2.47
N GLY A 137 8.68 -12.72 1.83
CA GLY A 137 7.60 -13.55 1.31
C GLY A 137 6.68 -12.73 0.44
N ILE A 138 5.77 -13.41 -0.25
CA ILE A 138 4.83 -12.75 -1.14
C ILE A 138 3.50 -12.64 -0.40
N ASN A 139 3.39 -11.59 0.42
CA ASN A 139 2.18 -11.30 1.19
C ASN A 139 1.60 -9.99 0.71
N PHE A 140 0.34 -10.01 0.29
CA PHE A 140 -0.33 -8.82 -0.22
C PHE A 140 -1.84 -8.96 -0.06
N ALA A 141 -2.56 -7.91 -0.40
CA ALA A 141 -4.02 -7.91 -0.36
C ALA A 141 -4.59 -7.30 -1.63
N VAL A 142 -5.83 -7.67 -1.94
CA VAL A 142 -6.61 -7.03 -2.99
C VAL A 142 -7.83 -6.41 -2.33
N TYR A 143 -8.01 -5.13 -2.56
CA TYR A 143 -9.12 -4.35 -2.03
C TYR A 143 -10.14 -4.12 -3.15
N GLU A 144 -11.40 -4.45 -2.88
CA GLU A 144 -12.51 -4.16 -3.77
C GLU A 144 -13.29 -2.95 -3.22
N THR A 145 -13.24 -1.84 -3.95
CA THR A 145 -13.84 -0.58 -3.51
C THR A 145 -15.36 -0.65 -3.43
N ILE A 146 -16.00 -1.36 -4.34
CA ILE A 146 -17.48 -1.43 -4.38
C ILE A 146 -18.04 -2.01 -3.09
N ASN A 147 -17.48 -3.11 -2.63
CA ASN A 147 -17.95 -3.83 -1.44
C ASN A 147 -17.21 -3.41 -0.16
N ASN A 148 -16.15 -2.61 -0.27
CA ASN A 148 -15.25 -2.28 0.84
C ASN A 148 -14.71 -3.55 1.50
N THR A 149 -14.28 -4.53 0.68
CA THR A 149 -13.78 -5.83 1.14
C THR A 149 -12.33 -6.05 0.76
N VAL A 150 -11.63 -6.84 1.57
CA VAL A 150 -10.21 -7.14 1.39
C VAL A 150 -10.04 -8.65 1.35
N GLU A 151 -9.26 -9.13 0.38
CA GLU A 151 -8.83 -10.52 0.29
C GLU A 151 -7.32 -10.57 0.46
N PHE A 152 -6.85 -11.45 1.35
CA PHE A 152 -5.43 -11.60 1.63
C PHE A 152 -4.84 -12.75 0.84
N PHE A 153 -3.62 -12.56 0.36
CA PHE A 153 -2.85 -13.55 -0.41
C PHE A 153 -1.50 -13.79 0.24
N GLU A 154 -1.10 -15.04 0.32
CA GLU A 154 0.22 -15.45 0.74
C GLU A 154 0.76 -16.46 -0.28
N ASP A 155 2.01 -16.24 -0.70
CA ASP A 155 2.72 -17.18 -1.57
C ASP A 155 4.16 -17.29 -1.08
N GLU A 156 4.68 -18.49 -1.07
CA GLU A 156 6.03 -18.75 -0.58
C GLU A 156 7.04 -18.93 -1.71
#